data_05f8936b2414befe53904012e98cb82d
#
_entry.id   05f8936b2414befe53904012e98cb82d
#
_cell.length_a   1.000
_cell.length_b   1.000
_cell.length_c   1.000
_cell.angle_alpha   90.00
_cell.angle_beta   90.00
_cell.angle_gamma   90.00
#
_symmetry.space_group_name_H-M   'P 1'
#
loop_
_entity.id
_entity.type
_entity.pdbx_description
1 polymer ?
#
loop_
_entity_poly.entity_id
_entity_poly.type
_entity_poly.pdbx_seq_one_letter_code
_entity_poly.pdbx_strand_id
1 'polypeptide(L)'
;YIRAPMFWECLARAGKRLAILDLPLTKPDPAIPGIQTVEWAGHDSIFGFQTAPAGLRAEILAAHGRHPVIPDCDRVGRTPEDFRRFVASLVRGVGMKARLTIDLMQREPWDLLVQVFTETHCCGHQCWHLHDPGHPNYDASVLDGSDPLLQVYQAADKALGDVLAAAGNPPVLLILSHGMSHCIGVHRLLPEILNRLGLSVPLPPAPRRLTAMDVVRAVVRRLP
;
A
#
# COMPACT_ATOMS: atom_id res chain seq x y z
N TYR A 1 8.86 18.27 -7.13
CA TYR A 1 7.63 19.04 -6.85
C TYR A 1 6.83 19.18 -8.14
N ILE A 2 5.58 18.68 -8.14
CA ILE A 2 4.62 18.90 -9.22
C ILE A 2 4.11 20.34 -9.05
N ARG A 3 4.29 21.18 -10.09
CA ARG A 3 3.81 22.57 -10.08
C ARG A 3 2.44 22.74 -10.73
N ALA A 4 2.00 21.75 -11.51
CA ALA A 4 0.68 21.76 -12.12
C ALA A 4 -0.38 21.34 -11.07
N PRO A 5 -1.58 21.94 -11.12
CA PRO A 5 -2.68 21.49 -10.28
C PRO A 5 -3.05 20.06 -10.61
N MET A 6 -3.48 19.30 -9.62
CA MET A 6 -4.03 17.97 -9.85
C MET A 6 -5.34 18.10 -10.63
N PHE A 7 -5.66 17.14 -11.49
CA PHE A 7 -6.84 17.24 -12.35
C PHE A 7 -8.14 17.41 -11.55
N TRP A 8 -8.22 16.81 -10.37
CA TRP A 8 -9.37 16.96 -9.49
C TRP A 8 -9.49 18.35 -8.86
N GLU A 9 -8.41 19.09 -8.70
CA GLU A 9 -8.49 20.51 -8.26
C GLU A 9 -9.19 21.38 -9.31
N CYS A 10 -9.05 21.04 -10.60
CA CYS A 10 -9.80 21.72 -11.66
C CYS A 10 -11.30 21.47 -11.53
N LEU A 11 -11.69 20.23 -11.20
CA LEU A 11 -13.09 19.90 -10.93
C LEU A 11 -13.62 20.58 -9.67
N ALA A 12 -12.82 20.61 -8.60
CA ALA A 12 -13.17 21.34 -7.36
C ALA A 12 -13.44 22.82 -7.61
N ARG A 13 -12.59 23.48 -8.41
CA ARG A 13 -12.81 24.89 -8.84
C ARG A 13 -14.08 25.08 -9.67
N ALA A 14 -14.53 24.05 -10.38
CA ALA A 14 -15.80 24.02 -11.08
C ALA A 14 -17.00 23.67 -10.17
N GLY A 15 -16.80 23.63 -8.86
CA GLY A 15 -17.85 23.35 -7.88
C GLY A 15 -18.27 21.88 -7.79
N LYS A 16 -17.47 20.95 -8.34
CA LYS A 16 -17.75 19.52 -8.32
C LYS A 16 -17.44 18.90 -6.97
N ARG A 17 -18.29 17.96 -6.52
CA ARG A 17 -18.11 17.21 -5.28
C ARG A 17 -17.28 15.95 -5.54
N LEU A 18 -16.23 15.77 -4.76
CA LEU A 18 -15.21 14.77 -5.04
C LEU A 18 -15.03 13.80 -3.86
N ALA A 19 -14.87 12.52 -4.18
CA ALA A 19 -14.37 11.51 -3.23
C ALA A 19 -13.02 11.01 -3.75
N ILE A 20 -11.93 11.41 -3.11
CA ILE A 20 -10.55 11.04 -3.49
C ILE A 20 -9.99 10.12 -2.43
N LEU A 21 -9.84 8.83 -2.75
CA LEU A 21 -9.58 7.81 -1.77
C LEU A 21 -8.20 7.14 -2.00
N ASP A 22 -7.31 7.32 -1.03
CA ASP A 22 -6.00 6.69 -0.92
C ASP A 22 -5.07 6.90 -2.11
N LEU A 23 -5.09 8.09 -2.72
CA LEU A 23 -4.09 8.43 -3.73
C LEU A 23 -2.69 8.53 -3.08
N PRO A 24 -1.70 7.78 -3.58
CA PRO A 24 -0.34 7.83 -3.05
C PRO A 24 0.31 9.19 -3.23
N LEU A 25 1.22 9.55 -2.32
CA LEU A 25 2.06 10.75 -2.40
C LEU A 25 1.28 12.07 -2.48
N THR A 26 0.05 12.09 -1.96
CA THR A 26 -0.79 13.29 -1.88
C THR A 26 -1.00 13.73 -0.44
N LYS A 27 -1.61 14.90 -0.28
CA LYS A 27 -2.10 15.40 1.01
C LYS A 27 -3.55 15.82 0.86
N PRO A 28 -4.37 15.65 1.91
CA PRO A 28 -5.72 16.18 1.88
C PRO A 28 -5.68 17.70 1.80
N ASP A 29 -6.52 18.27 0.94
CA ASP A 29 -6.74 19.70 0.82
C ASP A 29 -8.15 20.05 1.28
N PRO A 30 -8.32 20.76 2.41
CA PRO A 30 -9.63 21.16 2.92
C PRO A 30 -10.44 22.08 1.98
N ALA A 31 -9.79 22.70 0.99
CA ALA A 31 -10.46 23.54 0.01
C ALA A 31 -11.20 22.75 -1.08
N ILE A 32 -10.94 21.44 -1.19
CA ILE A 32 -11.63 20.57 -2.16
C ILE A 32 -12.99 20.16 -1.60
N PRO A 33 -14.10 20.46 -2.31
CA PRO A 33 -15.44 20.05 -1.88
C PRO A 33 -15.59 18.53 -1.90
N GLY A 34 -15.93 17.93 -0.76
CA GLY A 34 -16.14 16.49 -0.66
C GLY A 34 -15.28 15.82 0.39
N ILE A 35 -14.78 14.64 0.10
CA ILE A 35 -13.97 13.83 1.02
C ILE A 35 -12.64 13.40 0.40
N GLN A 36 -11.63 13.31 1.24
CA GLN A 36 -10.33 12.78 0.86
C GLN A 36 -9.81 11.87 1.97
N THR A 37 -9.27 10.73 1.59
CA THR A 37 -8.46 9.87 2.46
C THR A 37 -7.07 9.70 1.87
N VAL A 38 -6.05 9.73 2.71
CA VAL A 38 -4.66 9.55 2.30
C VAL A 38 -3.97 8.65 3.30
N GLU A 39 -3.26 7.65 2.81
CA GLU A 39 -2.45 6.73 3.61
C GLU A 39 -3.23 5.90 4.65
N TRP A 40 -4.51 5.59 4.40
CA TRP A 40 -5.20 4.57 5.20
C TRP A 40 -4.65 3.18 4.90
N ALA A 41 -4.41 2.91 3.61
CA ALA A 41 -3.82 1.69 3.09
C ALA A 41 -2.63 2.02 2.17
N GLY A 42 -1.89 3.05 2.52
CA GLY A 42 -0.91 3.63 1.61
C GLY A 42 0.31 2.76 1.41
N HIS A 43 0.72 2.68 0.15
CA HIS A 43 2.07 2.40 -0.26
C HIS A 43 2.90 3.68 -0.07
N ASP A 44 4.14 3.57 0.40
CA ASP A 44 5.03 4.70 0.68
C ASP A 44 4.44 5.76 1.64
N SER A 45 3.89 5.31 2.75
CA SER A 45 3.37 6.20 3.79
C SER A 45 4.46 7.14 4.31
N ILE A 46 4.21 8.45 4.16
CA ILE A 46 5.13 9.51 4.60
C ILE A 46 4.54 10.26 5.80
N PHE A 47 3.24 10.51 5.78
CA PHE A 47 2.57 11.41 6.72
C PHE A 47 1.61 10.69 7.67
N GLY A 48 1.33 9.41 7.43
CA GLY A 48 0.32 8.63 8.12
C GLY A 48 -1.10 8.97 7.68
N PHE A 49 -2.06 8.17 8.15
CA PHE A 49 -3.46 8.29 7.74
C PHE A 49 -4.05 9.67 8.05
N GLN A 50 -4.45 10.39 7.02
CA GLN A 50 -5.07 11.71 7.07
C GLN A 50 -6.36 11.74 6.25
N THR A 51 -7.25 12.68 6.57
CA THR A 51 -8.51 12.89 5.85
C THR A 51 -8.87 14.36 5.74
N ALA A 52 -9.66 14.70 4.74
CA ALA A 52 -10.46 15.93 4.70
C ALA A 52 -11.93 15.51 4.46
N PRO A 53 -12.87 15.94 5.34
CA PRO A 53 -12.66 16.67 6.60
C PRO A 53 -11.92 15.81 7.66
N ALA A 54 -11.26 16.46 8.60
CA ALA A 54 -10.40 15.79 9.60
C ALA A 54 -11.16 14.76 10.47
N GLY A 55 -12.44 15.01 10.75
CA GLY A 55 -13.30 14.10 11.54
C GLY A 55 -13.52 12.74 10.89
N LEU A 56 -13.50 12.67 9.56
CA LEU A 56 -13.69 11.43 8.79
C LEU A 56 -12.69 10.33 9.17
N ARG A 57 -11.48 10.71 9.61
CA ARG A 57 -10.48 9.74 10.09
C ARG A 57 -10.97 8.90 11.27
N ALA A 58 -11.61 9.54 12.25
CA ALA A 58 -12.13 8.83 13.43
C ALA A 58 -13.30 7.91 13.05
N GLU A 59 -14.17 8.36 12.16
CA GLU A 59 -15.30 7.57 11.65
C GLU A 59 -14.81 6.32 10.91
N ILE A 60 -13.85 6.46 10.00
CA ILE A 60 -13.27 5.33 9.24
C ILE A 60 -12.63 4.33 10.21
N LEU A 61 -11.85 4.80 11.17
CA LEU A 61 -11.20 3.91 12.14
C LEU A 61 -12.21 3.19 13.04
N ALA A 62 -13.33 3.83 13.38
CA ALA A 62 -14.39 3.20 14.17
C ALA A 62 -15.17 2.14 13.35
N ALA A 63 -15.52 2.45 12.10
CA ALA A 63 -16.35 1.58 11.25
C ALA A 63 -15.56 0.48 10.54
N HIS A 64 -14.36 0.77 10.05
CA HIS A 64 -13.55 -0.11 9.21
C HIS A 64 -12.25 -0.56 9.87
N GLY A 65 -11.84 0.08 10.97
CA GLY A 65 -10.59 -0.23 11.66
C GLY A 65 -9.35 0.29 10.94
N ARG A 66 -8.19 -0.24 11.33
CA ARG A 66 -6.92 0.03 10.65
C ARG A 66 -6.74 -0.93 9.49
N HIS A 67 -6.18 -0.44 8.40
CA HIS A 67 -5.80 -1.32 7.29
C HIS A 67 -4.76 -2.35 7.76
N PRO A 68 -4.88 -3.62 7.36
CA PRO A 68 -4.04 -4.71 7.90
C PRO A 68 -2.61 -4.71 7.36
N VAL A 69 -2.37 -4.03 6.24
CA VAL A 69 -1.04 -3.94 5.64
C VAL A 69 -0.36 -2.69 6.15
N ILE A 70 0.76 -2.89 6.84
CA ILE A 70 1.71 -1.82 7.12
C ILE A 70 2.53 -1.63 5.85
N PRO A 71 2.73 -0.40 5.37
CA PRO A 71 3.58 -0.13 4.22
C PRO A 71 4.98 -0.69 4.47
N ASP A 72 5.33 -1.73 3.77
CA ASP A 72 6.56 -2.49 4.00
C ASP A 72 6.97 -3.22 2.70
N CYS A 73 6.83 -2.48 1.59
CA CYS A 73 7.14 -3.03 0.26
C CYS A 73 8.62 -3.39 0.10
N ASP A 74 9.49 -2.79 0.92
CA ASP A 74 10.94 -3.02 0.86
C ASP A 74 11.47 -3.97 1.94
N ARG A 75 10.59 -4.59 2.70
CA ARG A 75 11.00 -5.52 3.75
C ARG A 75 11.74 -6.71 3.18
N VAL A 76 12.92 -6.97 3.74
CA VAL A 76 13.75 -8.14 3.43
C VAL A 76 13.70 -9.18 4.55
N GLY A 77 14.04 -10.42 4.21
CA GLY A 77 14.19 -11.50 5.19
C GLY A 77 12.87 -12.00 5.75
N ARG A 78 11.79 -12.00 4.93
CA ARG A 78 10.53 -12.66 5.30
C ARG A 78 10.74 -14.17 5.36
N THR A 79 10.21 -14.79 6.42
CA THR A 79 10.05 -16.23 6.49
C THR A 79 8.85 -16.69 5.65
N PRO A 80 8.72 -18.00 5.32
CA PRO A 80 7.51 -18.52 4.68
C PRO A 80 6.21 -18.13 5.41
N GLU A 81 6.22 -18.17 6.73
CA GLU A 81 5.07 -17.76 7.55
C GLU A 81 4.79 -16.26 7.46
N ASP A 82 5.84 -15.42 7.35
CA ASP A 82 5.67 -13.99 7.12
C ASP A 82 5.05 -13.71 5.75
N PHE A 83 5.41 -14.47 4.71
CA PHE A 83 4.79 -14.36 3.39
C PHE A 83 3.32 -14.76 3.42
N ARG A 84 2.96 -15.89 4.07
CA ARG A 84 1.54 -16.29 4.22
C ARG A 84 0.71 -15.21 4.91
N ARG A 85 1.20 -14.67 6.02
CA ARG A 85 0.53 -13.57 6.74
C ARG A 85 0.43 -12.31 5.91
N PHE A 86 1.47 -11.97 5.16
CA PHE A 86 1.48 -10.80 4.30
C PHE A 86 0.45 -10.90 3.18
N VAL A 87 0.43 -12.01 2.45
CA VAL A 87 -0.56 -12.24 1.37
C VAL A 87 -1.98 -12.24 1.92
N ALA A 88 -2.24 -12.94 3.03
CA ALA A 88 -3.55 -12.91 3.68
C ALA A 88 -3.96 -11.50 4.13
N SER A 89 -3.01 -10.68 4.57
CA SER A 89 -3.26 -9.28 4.94
C SER A 89 -3.58 -8.43 3.72
N LEU A 90 -2.90 -8.65 2.58
CA LEU A 90 -3.21 -7.96 1.32
C LEU A 90 -4.62 -8.29 0.84
N VAL A 91 -4.97 -9.58 0.77
CA VAL A 91 -6.32 -10.03 0.37
C VAL A 91 -7.41 -9.44 1.27
N ARG A 92 -7.19 -9.48 2.58
CA ARG A 92 -8.11 -8.84 3.53
C ARG A 92 -8.18 -7.33 3.34
N GLY A 93 -7.05 -6.67 3.11
CA GLY A 93 -6.94 -5.23 2.89
C GLY A 93 -7.72 -4.77 1.68
N VAL A 94 -7.60 -5.45 0.56
CA VAL A 94 -8.40 -5.21 -0.65
C VAL A 94 -9.89 -5.23 -0.34
N GLY A 95 -10.37 -6.26 0.36
CA GLY A 95 -11.78 -6.35 0.75
C GLY A 95 -12.24 -5.26 1.72
N MET A 96 -11.36 -4.83 2.63
CA MET A 96 -11.64 -3.70 3.53
C MET A 96 -11.74 -2.39 2.74
N LYS A 97 -10.85 -2.18 1.78
CA LYS A 97 -10.83 -1.00 0.92
C LYS A 97 -12.10 -0.92 0.05
N ALA A 98 -12.55 -2.04 -0.51
CA ALA A 98 -13.81 -2.09 -1.25
C ALA A 98 -15.01 -1.68 -0.36
N ARG A 99 -15.11 -2.23 0.86
CA ARG A 99 -16.20 -1.86 1.79
C ARG A 99 -16.17 -0.38 2.17
N LEU A 100 -14.99 0.17 2.46
CA LEU A 100 -14.84 1.60 2.73
C LEU A 100 -15.27 2.44 1.51
N THR A 101 -14.84 2.04 0.32
CA THR A 101 -15.21 2.73 -0.92
C THR A 101 -16.73 2.76 -1.10
N ILE A 102 -17.40 1.62 -0.92
CA ILE A 102 -18.85 1.50 -1.03
C ILE A 102 -19.56 2.37 0.03
N ASP A 103 -19.12 2.32 1.28
CA ASP A 103 -19.67 3.14 2.36
C ASP A 103 -19.56 4.64 2.03
N LEU A 104 -18.38 5.10 1.64
CA LEU A 104 -18.14 6.50 1.31
C LEU A 104 -18.87 6.93 0.02
N MET A 105 -18.96 6.03 -0.96
CA MET A 105 -19.68 6.27 -2.22
C MET A 105 -21.16 6.51 -1.99
N GLN A 106 -21.76 5.80 -1.05
CA GLN A 106 -23.21 5.87 -0.78
C GLN A 106 -23.62 7.05 0.10
N ARG A 107 -22.69 7.80 0.69
CA ARG A 107 -23.00 8.91 1.61
C ARG A 107 -23.67 10.10 0.91
N GLU A 108 -23.29 10.37 -0.31
CA GLU A 108 -23.81 11.49 -1.09
C GLU A 108 -23.51 11.29 -2.60
N PRO A 109 -24.18 12.05 -3.48
CA PRO A 109 -23.87 11.99 -4.92
C PRO A 109 -22.52 12.66 -5.18
N TRP A 110 -21.57 11.88 -5.69
CA TRP A 110 -20.27 12.36 -6.11
C TRP A 110 -20.25 12.65 -7.62
N ASP A 111 -19.65 13.78 -8.02
CA ASP A 111 -19.34 14.06 -9.44
C ASP A 111 -18.12 13.24 -9.91
N LEU A 112 -17.19 12.94 -9.00
CA LEU A 112 -16.06 12.06 -9.23
C LEU A 112 -15.73 11.27 -7.96
N LEU A 113 -15.56 9.96 -8.12
CA LEU A 113 -14.95 9.11 -7.10
C LEU A 113 -13.67 8.48 -7.68
N VAL A 114 -12.56 8.64 -6.97
CA VAL A 114 -11.28 8.00 -7.29
C VAL A 114 -10.88 7.09 -6.14
N GLN A 115 -10.56 5.84 -6.45
CA GLN A 115 -10.02 4.88 -5.48
C GLN A 115 -8.77 4.23 -6.03
N VAL A 116 -7.73 4.12 -5.20
CA VAL A 116 -6.49 3.41 -5.55
C VAL A 116 -6.35 2.13 -4.73
N PHE A 117 -6.16 1.00 -5.39
CA PHE A 117 -5.81 -0.28 -4.79
C PHE A 117 -4.29 -0.48 -4.94
N THR A 118 -3.54 -0.35 -3.85
CA THR A 118 -2.08 -0.47 -3.83
C THR A 118 -1.59 -1.86 -3.45
N GLU A 119 -2.48 -2.76 -3.07
CA GLU A 119 -2.17 -4.09 -2.56
C GLU A 119 -1.54 -4.99 -3.63
N THR A 120 -1.97 -4.86 -4.89
CA THR A 120 -1.37 -5.56 -6.03
C THR A 120 0.07 -5.13 -6.26
N HIS A 121 0.37 -3.84 -6.11
CA HIS A 121 1.70 -3.28 -6.18
C HIS A 121 2.61 -3.83 -5.06
N CYS A 122 2.14 -3.80 -3.82
CA CYS A 122 2.90 -4.34 -2.68
C CYS A 122 3.14 -5.85 -2.83
N CYS A 123 2.16 -6.61 -3.34
CA CYS A 123 2.34 -8.02 -3.65
C CYS A 123 3.42 -8.24 -4.72
N GLY A 124 3.37 -7.46 -5.79
CA GLY A 124 4.36 -7.53 -6.86
C GLY A 124 5.79 -7.32 -6.36
N HIS A 125 6.02 -6.29 -5.53
CA HIS A 125 7.33 -6.03 -4.95
C HIS A 125 7.85 -7.16 -4.06
N GLN A 126 6.99 -7.71 -3.22
CA GLN A 126 7.41 -8.68 -2.20
C GLN A 126 7.35 -10.13 -2.66
N CYS A 127 6.47 -10.47 -3.59
CA CYS A 127 6.15 -11.85 -3.89
C CYS A 127 6.44 -12.26 -5.34
N TRP A 128 7.04 -11.40 -6.18
CA TRP A 128 7.32 -11.74 -7.58
C TRP A 128 8.12 -13.03 -7.72
N HIS A 129 9.13 -13.23 -6.88
CA HIS A 129 9.97 -14.44 -6.84
C HIS A 129 9.22 -15.71 -6.41
N LEU A 130 8.00 -15.59 -5.90
CA LEU A 130 7.13 -16.73 -5.56
C LEU A 130 6.08 -17.00 -6.64
N HIS A 131 5.99 -16.11 -7.63
CA HIS A 131 5.06 -16.19 -8.76
C HIS A 131 5.74 -16.66 -10.04
N ASP A 132 6.91 -16.10 -10.36
CA ASP A 132 7.59 -16.27 -11.64
C ASP A 132 8.62 -17.42 -11.59
N PRO A 133 8.34 -18.56 -12.24
CA PRO A 133 9.29 -19.69 -12.30
C PRO A 133 10.64 -19.32 -12.96
N GLY A 134 10.69 -18.25 -13.76
CA GLY A 134 11.93 -17.73 -14.34
C GLY A 134 12.77 -16.88 -13.39
N HIS A 135 12.25 -16.56 -12.21
CA HIS A 135 13.00 -15.74 -11.25
C HIS A 135 14.15 -16.54 -10.59
N PRO A 136 15.38 -16.00 -10.48
CA PRO A 136 16.53 -16.73 -9.91
C PRO A 136 16.31 -17.27 -8.48
N ASN A 137 15.43 -16.65 -7.72
CA ASN A 137 15.10 -17.04 -6.35
C ASN A 137 13.69 -17.66 -6.25
N TYR A 138 13.18 -18.23 -7.36
CA TYR A 138 11.87 -18.86 -7.34
C TYR A 138 11.84 -20.06 -6.39
N ASP A 139 10.83 -20.09 -5.52
CA ASP A 139 10.60 -21.20 -4.61
C ASP A 139 9.09 -21.39 -4.38
N ALA A 140 8.50 -22.35 -5.10
CA ALA A 140 7.08 -22.65 -4.98
C ALA A 140 6.71 -23.26 -3.60
N SER A 141 7.67 -23.80 -2.85
CA SER A 141 7.40 -24.43 -1.55
C SER A 141 7.05 -23.43 -0.45
N VAL A 142 7.45 -22.17 -0.60
CA VAL A 142 7.22 -21.12 0.40
C VAL A 142 5.73 -20.91 0.69
N LEU A 143 4.88 -21.04 -0.31
CA LEU A 143 3.42 -20.88 -0.21
C LEU A 143 2.66 -22.17 -0.60
N ASP A 144 3.26 -23.32 -0.39
CA ASP A 144 2.65 -24.63 -0.65
C ASP A 144 2.11 -24.77 -2.10
N GLY A 145 2.84 -24.18 -3.06
CA GLY A 145 2.46 -24.17 -4.48
C GLY A 145 1.38 -23.15 -4.85
N SER A 146 0.92 -22.34 -3.92
CA SER A 146 -0.06 -21.29 -4.22
C SER A 146 0.61 -20.03 -4.79
N ASP A 147 -0.06 -19.38 -5.75
CA ASP A 147 0.42 -18.15 -6.39
C ASP A 147 -0.07 -16.91 -5.63
N PRO A 148 0.82 -16.15 -4.98
CA PRO A 148 0.43 -14.99 -4.19
C PRO A 148 -0.09 -13.82 -5.05
N LEU A 149 0.47 -13.64 -6.25
CA LEU A 149 0.00 -12.57 -7.15
C LEU A 149 -1.42 -12.88 -7.61
N LEU A 150 -1.67 -14.12 -8.07
CA LEU A 150 -2.99 -14.53 -8.50
C LEU A 150 -4.03 -14.34 -7.39
N GLN A 151 -3.72 -14.72 -6.15
CA GLN A 151 -4.63 -14.52 -5.01
C GLN A 151 -5.01 -13.06 -4.79
N VAL A 152 -4.03 -12.15 -4.81
CA VAL A 152 -4.26 -10.72 -4.56
C VAL A 152 -4.97 -10.07 -5.76
N TYR A 153 -4.65 -10.46 -7.00
CA TYR A 153 -5.35 -9.97 -8.18
C TYR A 153 -6.80 -10.46 -8.24
N GLN A 154 -7.07 -11.71 -7.89
CA GLN A 154 -8.45 -12.21 -7.78
C GLN A 154 -9.25 -11.46 -6.70
N ALA A 155 -8.62 -11.15 -5.57
CA ALA A 155 -9.26 -10.33 -4.54
C ALA A 155 -9.54 -8.91 -5.04
N ALA A 156 -8.62 -8.30 -5.81
CA ALA A 156 -8.81 -6.98 -6.40
C ALA A 156 -9.91 -6.98 -7.46
N ASP A 157 -9.96 -8.00 -8.32
CA ASP A 157 -11.02 -8.19 -9.31
C ASP A 157 -12.39 -8.30 -8.65
N LYS A 158 -12.50 -9.16 -7.63
CA LYS A 158 -13.73 -9.27 -6.84
C LYS A 158 -14.13 -7.93 -6.19
N ALA A 159 -13.18 -7.22 -5.59
CA ALA A 159 -13.42 -5.93 -4.95
C ALA A 159 -13.90 -4.88 -5.95
N LEU A 160 -13.32 -4.86 -7.16
CA LEU A 160 -13.76 -4.01 -8.24
C LEU A 160 -15.20 -4.36 -8.65
N GLY A 161 -15.51 -5.64 -8.81
CA GLY A 161 -16.88 -6.11 -9.09
C GLY A 161 -17.88 -5.65 -8.03
N ASP A 162 -17.54 -5.78 -6.74
CA ASP A 162 -18.40 -5.35 -5.63
C ASP A 162 -18.64 -3.81 -5.66
N VAL A 163 -17.58 -3.03 -5.92
CA VAL A 163 -17.68 -1.55 -6.03
C VAL A 163 -18.52 -1.14 -7.24
N LEU A 164 -18.32 -1.76 -8.40
CA LEU A 164 -19.07 -1.48 -9.62
C LEU A 164 -20.55 -1.83 -9.46
N ALA A 165 -20.86 -2.96 -8.83
CA ALA A 165 -22.24 -3.36 -8.54
C ALA A 165 -22.94 -2.34 -7.62
N ALA A 166 -22.24 -1.83 -6.61
CA ALA A 166 -22.77 -0.81 -5.70
C ALA A 166 -22.91 0.57 -6.35
N ALA A 167 -22.05 0.89 -7.31
CA ALA A 167 -22.08 2.16 -8.04
C ALA A 167 -23.26 2.28 -9.03
N GLY A 168 -23.86 1.17 -9.45
CA GLY A 168 -24.88 1.16 -10.48
C GLY A 168 -24.27 1.23 -11.88
N ASN A 169 -24.58 2.28 -12.65
CA ASN A 169 -24.11 2.39 -14.04
C ASN A 169 -23.45 3.75 -14.35
N PRO A 170 -22.49 4.25 -13.55
CA PRO A 170 -21.74 5.44 -13.90
C PRO A 170 -20.70 5.15 -14.99
N PRO A 171 -20.21 6.16 -15.70
CA PRO A 171 -18.99 6.03 -16.47
C PRO A 171 -17.81 5.60 -15.58
N VAL A 172 -17.08 4.58 -16.01
CA VAL A 172 -15.94 4.02 -15.25
C VAL A 172 -14.67 4.11 -16.09
N LEU A 173 -13.61 4.60 -15.46
CA LEU A 173 -12.25 4.58 -16.00
C LEU A 173 -11.35 3.73 -15.10
N LEU A 174 -10.89 2.60 -15.61
CA LEU A 174 -9.88 1.77 -14.96
C LEU A 174 -8.50 2.16 -15.47
N ILE A 175 -7.61 2.59 -14.57
CA ILE A 175 -6.25 2.98 -14.91
C ILE A 175 -5.28 1.92 -14.37
N LEU A 176 -4.61 1.23 -15.27
CA LEU A 176 -3.49 0.33 -14.99
C LEU A 176 -2.21 1.09 -15.37
N SER A 177 -1.59 1.73 -14.40
CA SER A 177 -0.54 2.73 -14.64
C SER A 177 0.75 2.12 -15.21
N HIS A 178 1.13 0.93 -14.80
CA HIS A 178 2.32 0.21 -15.24
C HIS A 178 2.22 -1.27 -14.86
N GLY A 179 3.00 -2.09 -15.57
CA GLY A 179 3.21 -3.48 -15.17
C GLY A 179 4.30 -3.63 -14.13
N MET A 180 4.49 -4.85 -13.66
CA MET A 180 5.60 -5.23 -12.80
C MET A 180 6.41 -6.35 -13.44
N SER A 181 7.66 -6.45 -13.03
CA SER A 181 8.59 -7.52 -13.36
C SER A 181 9.52 -7.75 -12.16
N HIS A 182 10.40 -8.74 -12.25
CA HIS A 182 11.37 -8.99 -11.20
C HIS A 182 12.29 -7.78 -11.00
N CYS A 183 12.57 -7.46 -9.75
CA CYS A 183 13.50 -6.39 -9.38
C CYS A 183 14.94 -6.91 -9.45
N ILE A 184 15.77 -6.30 -10.29
CA ILE A 184 17.20 -6.65 -10.41
C ILE A 184 18.01 -6.14 -9.20
N GLY A 185 17.41 -5.35 -8.31
CA GLY A 185 17.99 -5.00 -7.01
C GLY A 185 19.24 -4.13 -7.05
N VAL A 186 19.51 -3.44 -8.15
CA VAL A 186 20.73 -2.63 -8.35
C VAL A 186 20.91 -1.55 -7.28
N HIS A 187 19.84 -0.98 -6.77
CA HIS A 187 19.89 0.05 -5.72
C HIS A 187 20.56 -0.42 -4.43
N ARG A 188 20.50 -1.72 -4.10
CA ARG A 188 21.17 -2.30 -2.91
C ARG A 188 22.65 -2.55 -3.16
N LEU A 189 23.06 -2.63 -4.42
CA LEU A 189 24.46 -2.80 -4.80
C LEU A 189 25.18 -1.47 -4.95
N LEU A 190 24.47 -0.35 -5.08
CA LEU A 190 25.06 0.96 -5.30
C LEU A 190 26.11 1.35 -4.25
N PRO A 191 25.87 1.18 -2.93
CA PRO A 191 26.88 1.46 -1.93
C PRO A 191 28.17 0.63 -2.11
N GLU A 192 28.02 -0.64 -2.43
CA GLU A 192 29.16 -1.54 -2.67
C GLU A 192 29.91 -1.19 -3.97
N ILE A 193 29.18 -0.87 -5.03
CA ILE A 193 29.77 -0.42 -6.30
C ILE A 193 30.57 0.86 -6.09
N LEU A 194 30.00 1.86 -5.43
CA LEU A 194 30.67 3.12 -5.13
C LEU A 194 31.92 2.91 -4.26
N ASN A 195 31.83 2.02 -3.28
CA ASN A 195 32.98 1.67 -2.44
C ASN A 195 34.09 1.01 -3.25
N ARG A 196 33.80 0.03 -4.10
CA ARG A 196 34.79 -0.62 -4.98
C ARG A 196 35.43 0.33 -5.97
N LEU A 197 34.70 1.35 -6.39
CA LEU A 197 35.22 2.41 -7.26
C LEU A 197 36.01 3.49 -6.51
N GLY A 198 36.15 3.41 -5.19
CA GLY A 198 36.82 4.43 -4.37
C GLY A 198 36.01 5.74 -4.27
N LEU A 199 34.74 5.76 -4.64
CA LEU A 199 33.90 6.95 -4.64
C LEU A 199 33.12 7.13 -3.32
N SER A 200 33.16 6.15 -2.43
CA SER A 200 32.58 6.23 -1.09
C SER A 200 33.40 5.44 -0.09
N VAL A 201 33.26 5.81 1.18
CA VAL A 201 33.85 5.07 2.30
C VAL A 201 32.68 4.41 3.06
N PRO A 202 32.79 3.12 3.40
CA PRO A 202 31.75 2.48 4.23
C PRO A 202 31.59 3.24 5.56
N LEU A 203 30.38 3.65 5.87
CA LEU A 203 30.10 4.16 7.21
C LEU A 203 30.25 3.01 8.22
N PRO A 204 30.89 3.25 9.37
CA PRO A 204 30.87 2.28 10.43
C PRO A 204 29.42 1.93 10.77
N PRO A 205 29.11 0.66 11.09
CA PRO A 205 27.74 0.28 11.45
C PRO A 205 27.25 1.20 12.57
N ALA A 206 26.12 1.84 12.36
CA ALA A 206 25.51 2.68 13.39
C ALA A 206 25.39 1.86 14.68
N PRO A 207 25.74 2.42 15.84
CA PRO A 207 25.59 1.71 17.09
C PRO A 207 24.13 1.26 17.22
N ARG A 208 23.94 -0.04 17.36
CA ARG A 208 22.61 -0.63 17.46
C ARG A 208 21.91 -0.02 18.67
N ARG A 209 20.96 0.86 18.44
CA ARG A 209 20.12 1.36 19.53
C ARG A 209 19.32 0.17 20.07
N LEU A 210 19.66 -0.26 21.28
CA LEU A 210 18.90 -1.28 21.97
C LEU A 210 17.47 -0.75 22.18
N THR A 211 16.52 -1.45 21.65
CA THR A 211 15.11 -1.15 21.93
C THR A 211 14.74 -1.67 23.32
N ALA A 212 13.69 -1.12 23.94
CA ALA A 212 13.17 -1.66 25.20
C ALA A 212 12.89 -3.17 25.09
N MET A 213 12.48 -3.65 23.92
CA MET A 213 12.27 -5.08 23.65
C MET A 213 13.56 -5.90 23.62
N ASP A 214 14.66 -5.34 23.15
CA ASP A 214 15.96 -6.05 23.19
C ASP A 214 16.42 -6.24 24.64
N VAL A 215 16.18 -5.24 25.49
CA VAL A 215 16.46 -5.31 26.93
C VAL A 215 15.55 -6.35 27.61
N VAL A 216 14.25 -6.32 27.34
CA VAL A 216 13.29 -7.32 27.87
C VAL A 216 13.69 -8.73 27.45
N ARG A 217 13.99 -8.96 26.18
CA ARG A 217 14.45 -10.27 25.69
C ARG A 217 15.75 -10.74 26.34
N ALA A 218 16.69 -9.82 26.58
CA ALA A 218 17.94 -10.14 27.26
C ALA A 218 17.71 -10.52 28.72
N VAL A 219 16.78 -9.88 29.39
CA VAL A 219 16.39 -10.20 30.79
C VAL A 219 15.66 -11.54 30.85
N VAL A 220 14.66 -11.77 29.99
CA VAL A 220 13.88 -13.01 29.96
C VAL A 220 14.76 -14.24 29.67
N ARG A 221 15.78 -14.10 28.81
CA ARG A 221 16.74 -15.20 28.54
C ARG A 221 17.66 -15.56 29.71
N ARG A 222 17.71 -14.72 30.76
CA ARG A 222 18.53 -14.95 31.96
C ARG A 222 17.74 -15.39 33.18
N LEU A 223 16.42 -15.46 33.05
CA LEU A 223 15.58 -16.05 34.07
C LEU A 223 15.66 -17.58 34.00
N PRO A 224 15.85 -18.27 35.17
CA PRO A 224 15.96 -19.73 35.23
C PRO A 224 14.67 -20.42 34.80
#